data_acc86630326d9218a58fbe36a4208efa
#
_entry.id   acc86630326d9218a58fbe36a4208efa
#
_cell.length_a   1.000
_cell.length_b   1.000
_cell.length_c   1.000
_cell.angle_alpha   90.00
_cell.angle_beta   90.00
_cell.angle_gamma   90.00
#
_symmetry.space_group_name_H-M   'P 1'
#
loop_
_entity.id
_entity.type
_entity.pdbx_description
1 polymer ?
#
loop_
_entity_poly.entity_id
_entity_poly.type
_entity_poly.pdbx_seq_one_letter_code
_entity_poly.pdbx_strand_id
1 'polypeptide(L)'
;MTNFIKQKALETGFDACGIAKAEALEDDAAFMKSWLEAGMHADMHYLERNFEKRTNPVVLVPETKSVVVVLLNYYTEKEQTGDVPRIARYAHSKIDYHTVIKSMLAKLESAIVEKFGSDIINSSFQHSFVDSAPLLERRWAQRAGLGW
;
A
#
# COMPACT_ATOMS: atom_id res chain seq x y z
N MET A 1 14.80 -14.61 3.54
CA MET A 1 13.42 -14.12 3.62
C MET A 1 13.13 -13.08 2.54
N THR A 2 13.81 -11.94 2.51
CA THR A 2 13.57 -10.83 1.56
C THR A 2 13.49 -11.27 0.08
N ASN A 3 14.46 -12.04 -0.41
CA ASN A 3 14.47 -12.51 -1.81
C ASN A 3 13.28 -13.43 -2.12
N PHE A 4 12.89 -14.30 -1.18
CA PHE A 4 11.72 -15.16 -1.34
C PHE A 4 10.44 -14.33 -1.48
N ILE A 5 10.23 -13.35 -0.61
CA ILE A 5 9.03 -12.49 -0.64
C ILE A 5 8.95 -11.73 -1.96
N LYS A 6 10.06 -11.12 -2.40
CA LYS A 6 10.12 -10.38 -3.68
C LYS A 6 9.82 -11.30 -4.87
N GLN A 7 10.45 -12.45 -4.93
CA GLN A 7 10.22 -13.43 -6.00
C GLN A 7 8.76 -13.91 -5.98
N LYS A 8 8.23 -14.23 -4.81
CA LYS A 8 6.87 -14.75 -4.66
C LYS A 8 5.81 -13.70 -5.02
N ALA A 9 6.07 -12.43 -4.74
CA ALA A 9 5.22 -11.34 -5.19
C ALA A 9 5.12 -11.28 -6.73
N LEU A 10 6.25 -11.37 -7.43
CA LEU A 10 6.28 -11.41 -8.90
C LEU A 10 5.56 -12.66 -9.44
N GLU A 11 5.78 -13.83 -8.85
CA GLU A 11 5.07 -15.08 -9.21
C GLU A 11 3.55 -14.98 -8.97
N THR A 12 3.13 -14.18 -8.00
CA THR A 12 1.70 -13.93 -7.71
C THR A 12 1.07 -12.99 -8.74
N GLY A 13 1.89 -12.27 -9.54
CA GLY A 13 1.45 -11.39 -10.61
C GLY A 13 1.63 -9.90 -10.34
N PHE A 14 2.32 -9.52 -9.28
CA PHE A 14 2.72 -8.12 -9.07
C PHE A 14 3.90 -7.75 -9.99
N ASP A 15 3.93 -6.51 -10.45
CA ASP A 15 4.99 -6.01 -11.35
C ASP A 15 6.29 -5.69 -10.61
N ALA A 16 6.19 -5.30 -9.35
CA ALA A 16 7.36 -5.04 -8.50
C ALA A 16 7.05 -5.27 -7.03
N CYS A 17 8.10 -5.53 -6.25
CA CYS A 17 8.03 -5.69 -4.81
C CYS A 17 9.27 -5.08 -4.13
N GLY A 18 9.03 -4.21 -3.16
CA GLY A 18 10.05 -3.61 -2.30
C GLY A 18 9.78 -3.90 -0.83
N ILE A 19 10.81 -3.84 0.00
CA ILE A 19 10.69 -4.05 1.44
C ILE A 19 11.47 -2.95 2.15
N ALA A 20 10.80 -2.26 3.06
CA ALA A 20 11.39 -1.23 3.92
C ALA A 20 11.32 -1.65 5.38
N LYS A 21 12.22 -1.12 6.21
CA LYS A 21 12.13 -1.24 7.67
C LYS A 21 10.95 -0.42 8.18
N ALA A 22 10.17 -0.96 9.10
CA ALA A 22 9.06 -0.24 9.72
C ALA A 22 9.59 0.74 10.75
N GLU A 23 9.65 2.01 10.38
CA GLU A 23 10.08 3.13 11.22
C GLU A 23 9.11 4.29 11.07
N ALA A 24 9.04 5.17 12.07
CA ALA A 24 8.28 6.40 11.95
C ALA A 24 8.81 7.26 10.78
N LEU A 25 7.91 7.88 10.05
CA LEU A 25 8.17 8.78 8.94
C LEU A 25 8.29 10.22 9.49
N GLU A 26 9.35 10.53 10.24
CA GLU A 26 9.46 11.78 11.00
C GLU A 26 9.40 13.03 10.12
N ASP A 27 10.15 13.05 9.00
CA ASP A 27 10.15 14.18 8.07
C ASP A 27 8.77 14.35 7.41
N ASP A 28 8.13 13.24 7.03
CA ASP A 28 6.79 13.27 6.45
C ASP A 28 5.74 13.69 7.47
N ALA A 29 5.90 13.30 8.73
CA ALA A 29 5.03 13.73 9.82
C ALA A 29 5.12 15.24 10.05
N ALA A 30 6.34 15.80 10.06
CA ALA A 30 6.57 17.23 10.20
C ALA A 30 5.95 18.00 9.03
N PHE A 31 6.18 17.54 7.80
CA PHE A 31 5.58 18.13 6.60
C PHE A 31 4.06 18.05 6.62
N MET A 32 3.48 16.88 6.89
CA MET A 32 2.03 16.68 6.91
C MET A 32 1.37 17.55 7.98
N LYS A 33 2.01 17.69 9.15
CA LYS A 33 1.51 18.54 10.22
C LYS A 33 1.42 19.99 9.77
N SER A 34 2.49 20.55 9.22
CA SER A 34 2.50 21.94 8.72
C SER A 34 1.49 22.15 7.59
N TRP A 35 1.32 21.15 6.71
CA TRP A 35 0.37 21.18 5.61
C TRP A 35 -1.09 21.19 6.10
N LEU A 36 -1.40 20.41 7.13
CA LEU A 36 -2.72 20.39 7.79
C LEU A 36 -2.99 21.72 8.53
N GLU A 37 -2.02 22.23 9.31
CA GLU A 37 -2.11 23.51 10.03
C GLU A 37 -2.34 24.69 9.07
N ALA A 38 -1.80 24.63 7.85
CA ALA A 38 -2.03 25.62 6.81
C ALA A 38 -3.38 25.46 6.08
N GLY A 39 -4.23 24.50 6.45
CA GLY A 39 -5.54 24.26 5.85
C GLY A 39 -5.47 23.74 4.41
N MET A 40 -4.33 23.22 3.95
CA MET A 40 -4.12 22.78 2.57
C MET A 40 -4.93 21.54 2.19
N HIS A 41 -5.50 20.84 3.16
CA HIS A 41 -6.39 19.69 2.97
C HIS A 41 -7.83 20.07 2.59
N ALA A 42 -8.16 21.39 2.58
CA ALA A 42 -9.51 21.89 2.30
C ALA A 42 -10.59 21.13 3.13
N ASP A 43 -11.64 20.61 2.48
CA ASP A 43 -12.72 19.87 3.16
C ASP A 43 -12.39 18.39 3.45
N MET A 44 -11.14 17.96 3.21
CA MET A 44 -10.72 16.58 3.45
C MET A 44 -10.34 16.34 4.92
N HIS A 45 -11.25 16.64 5.85
CA HIS A 45 -11.02 16.50 7.31
C HIS A 45 -10.65 15.10 7.77
N TYR A 46 -10.89 14.06 6.94
CA TYR A 46 -10.44 12.70 7.23
C TYR A 46 -8.90 12.59 7.27
N LEU A 47 -8.16 13.52 6.66
CA LEU A 47 -6.70 13.54 6.69
C LEU A 47 -6.13 13.93 8.05
N GLU A 48 -6.88 14.69 8.84
CA GLU A 48 -6.52 15.04 10.22
C GLU A 48 -6.60 13.82 11.15
N ARG A 49 -7.52 12.89 10.83
CA ARG A 49 -7.74 11.69 11.64
C ARG A 49 -6.63 10.68 11.42
N ASN A 50 -6.30 9.96 12.48
CA ASN A 50 -5.31 8.89 12.44
C ASN A 50 -3.91 9.36 11.98
N PHE A 51 -3.53 10.59 12.27
CA PHE A 51 -2.24 11.17 11.90
C PHE A 51 -1.08 10.26 12.28
N GLU A 52 -1.04 9.80 13.54
CA GLU A 52 0.02 8.91 14.03
C GLU A 52 0.08 7.58 13.29
N LYS A 53 -1.08 7.00 12.97
CA LYS A 53 -1.13 5.75 12.18
C LYS A 53 -0.62 5.95 10.75
N ARG A 54 -0.83 7.15 10.17
CA ARG A 54 -0.34 7.48 8.81
C ARG A 54 1.16 7.56 8.76
N THR A 55 1.76 8.10 9.80
CA THR A 55 3.19 8.41 9.84
C THR A 55 4.02 7.35 10.55
N ASN A 56 3.38 6.41 11.26
CA ASN A 56 4.08 5.34 11.95
C ASN A 56 3.36 4.00 11.79
N PRO A 57 3.93 3.05 11.01
CA PRO A 57 3.30 1.76 10.74
C PRO A 57 3.18 0.89 12.00
N VAL A 58 4.02 1.10 13.01
CA VAL A 58 3.96 0.34 14.27
C VAL A 58 2.75 0.76 15.13
N VAL A 59 2.27 2.01 14.98
CA VAL A 59 1.01 2.45 15.61
C VAL A 59 -0.21 1.86 14.89
N LEU A 60 -0.12 1.64 13.58
CA LEU A 60 -1.19 1.01 12.80
C LEU A 60 -1.26 -0.49 13.06
N VAL A 61 -0.12 -1.17 13.00
CA VAL A 61 0.02 -2.61 13.24
C VAL A 61 1.16 -2.81 14.26
N PRO A 62 0.85 -3.06 15.53
CA PRO A 62 1.84 -3.27 16.57
C PRO A 62 2.84 -4.38 16.22
N GLU A 63 4.07 -4.24 16.68
CA GLU A 63 5.18 -5.19 16.46
C GLU A 63 5.66 -5.31 15.02
N THR A 64 5.12 -4.52 14.08
CA THR A 64 5.59 -4.51 12.68
C THR A 64 7.07 -4.16 12.60
N LYS A 65 7.85 -5.00 11.93
CA LYS A 65 9.29 -4.79 11.71
C LYS A 65 9.63 -4.39 10.28
N SER A 66 8.76 -4.72 9.34
CA SER A 66 8.97 -4.45 7.91
C SER A 66 7.66 -4.12 7.21
N VAL A 67 7.74 -3.24 6.23
CA VAL A 67 6.64 -2.93 5.31
C VAL A 67 7.00 -3.51 3.95
N VAL A 68 6.17 -4.42 3.45
CA VAL A 68 6.27 -4.98 2.10
C VAL A 68 5.35 -4.17 1.20
N VAL A 69 5.91 -3.59 0.16
CA VAL A 69 5.19 -2.79 -0.83
C VAL A 69 5.21 -3.52 -2.16
N VAL A 70 4.05 -3.62 -2.79
CA VAL A 70 3.89 -4.22 -4.11
C VAL A 70 3.29 -3.21 -5.08
N LEU A 71 3.66 -3.31 -6.34
CA LEU A 71 3.11 -2.50 -7.41
C LEU A 71 2.35 -3.39 -8.39
N LEU A 72 1.20 -2.90 -8.85
CA LEU A 72 0.41 -3.53 -9.90
C LEU A 72 0.08 -2.48 -10.95
N ASN A 73 0.47 -2.75 -12.20
CA ASN A 73 0.18 -1.87 -13.32
C ASN A 73 -1.29 -2.05 -13.76
N TYR A 74 -2.01 -0.95 -13.82
CA TYR A 74 -3.40 -0.91 -14.30
C TYR A 74 -3.53 -0.39 -15.74
N TYR A 75 -2.41 -0.22 -16.45
CA TYR A 75 -2.44 0.26 -17.82
C TYR A 75 -3.23 -0.67 -18.73
N THR A 76 -4.04 -0.09 -19.59
CA THR A 76 -4.75 -0.77 -20.68
C THR A 76 -4.57 0.01 -21.96
N GLU A 77 -4.36 -0.70 -23.07
CA GLU A 77 -4.31 -0.12 -24.42
C GLU A 77 -5.70 0.32 -24.92
N LYS A 78 -6.76 -0.20 -24.28
CA LYS A 78 -8.13 0.17 -24.65
C LYS A 78 -8.37 1.63 -24.34
N GLU A 79 -8.68 2.39 -25.38
CA GLU A 79 -9.09 3.77 -25.26
C GLU A 79 -10.61 3.88 -25.19
N GLN A 80 -11.05 4.86 -24.43
CA GLN A 80 -12.45 5.23 -24.35
C GLN A 80 -12.80 5.97 -25.66
N THR A 81 -13.76 5.44 -26.41
CA THR A 81 -14.21 6.01 -27.69
C THR A 81 -15.50 6.81 -27.48
N GLY A 82 -15.69 7.84 -28.30
CA GLY A 82 -16.88 8.69 -28.28
C GLY A 82 -16.68 10.03 -27.55
N ASP A 83 -17.65 10.89 -27.71
CA ASP A 83 -17.71 12.20 -27.05
C ASP A 83 -18.37 12.07 -25.68
N VAL A 84 -17.66 11.42 -24.75
CA VAL A 84 -18.12 11.15 -23.37
C VAL A 84 -17.04 11.59 -22.38
N PRO A 85 -17.41 11.92 -21.15
CA PRO A 85 -16.43 12.25 -20.11
C PRO A 85 -15.39 11.14 -19.94
N ARG A 86 -14.11 11.51 -19.90
CA ARG A 86 -13.04 10.56 -19.71
C ARG A 86 -12.92 10.14 -18.23
N ILE A 87 -12.86 8.86 -18.01
CA ILE A 87 -12.61 8.26 -16.68
C ILE A 87 -11.18 7.75 -16.57
N ALA A 88 -10.67 7.66 -15.35
CA ALA A 88 -9.33 7.17 -15.09
C ALA A 88 -9.18 5.70 -15.52
N ARG A 89 -8.01 5.32 -16.06
CA ARG A 89 -7.76 3.99 -16.62
C ARG A 89 -7.94 2.85 -15.62
N TYR A 90 -7.65 3.07 -14.35
CA TYR A 90 -7.86 2.05 -13.31
C TYR A 90 -9.34 1.63 -13.17
N ALA A 91 -10.27 2.53 -13.55
CA ALA A 91 -11.71 2.27 -13.49
C ALA A 91 -12.26 1.57 -14.76
N HIS A 92 -11.42 1.26 -15.76
CA HIS A 92 -11.84 0.54 -16.96
C HIS A 92 -12.00 -0.97 -16.75
N SER A 93 -11.55 -1.50 -15.61
CA SER A 93 -11.74 -2.90 -15.26
C SER A 93 -13.20 -3.22 -14.93
N LYS A 94 -13.65 -4.42 -15.31
CA LYS A 94 -14.98 -4.95 -14.90
C LYS A 94 -15.02 -5.39 -13.44
N ILE A 95 -13.85 -5.63 -12.84
CA ILE A 95 -13.70 -6.09 -11.46
C ILE A 95 -13.01 -4.96 -10.70
N ASP A 96 -13.50 -4.65 -9.52
CA ASP A 96 -12.89 -3.70 -8.61
C ASP A 96 -11.44 -4.14 -8.29
N TYR A 97 -10.49 -3.24 -8.56
CA TYR A 97 -9.07 -3.50 -8.32
C TYR A 97 -8.75 -3.83 -6.85
N HIS A 98 -9.51 -3.29 -5.90
CA HIS A 98 -9.37 -3.68 -4.49
C HIS A 98 -9.58 -5.18 -4.28
N THR A 99 -10.57 -5.77 -4.94
CA THR A 99 -10.83 -7.21 -4.87
C THR A 99 -9.70 -8.01 -5.48
N VAL A 100 -9.19 -7.57 -6.63
CA VAL A 100 -8.07 -8.23 -7.33
C VAL A 100 -6.82 -8.20 -6.47
N ILE A 101 -6.39 -7.01 -6.03
CA ILE A 101 -5.17 -6.84 -5.24
C ILE A 101 -5.27 -7.56 -3.90
N LYS A 102 -6.39 -7.48 -3.19
CA LYS A 102 -6.59 -8.21 -1.93
C LYS A 102 -6.47 -9.73 -2.11
N SER A 103 -7.00 -10.27 -3.21
CA SER A 103 -6.84 -11.70 -3.52
C SER A 103 -5.38 -12.07 -3.78
N MET A 104 -4.64 -11.23 -4.49
CA MET A 104 -3.21 -11.44 -4.74
C MET A 104 -2.38 -11.34 -3.46
N LEU A 105 -2.65 -10.34 -2.61
CA LEU A 105 -2.00 -10.18 -1.31
C LEU A 105 -2.25 -11.38 -0.40
N ALA A 106 -3.48 -11.88 -0.33
CA ALA A 106 -3.80 -13.09 0.45
C ALA A 106 -3.01 -14.33 -0.02
N LYS A 107 -2.79 -14.50 -1.33
CA LYS A 107 -1.94 -15.57 -1.87
C LYS A 107 -0.48 -15.38 -1.45
N LEU A 108 0.03 -14.17 -1.50
CA LEU A 108 1.38 -13.84 -1.07
C LEU A 108 1.57 -14.10 0.43
N GLU A 109 0.64 -13.66 1.26
CA GLU A 109 0.64 -13.90 2.70
C GLU A 109 0.62 -15.40 3.01
N SER A 110 -0.27 -16.17 2.37
CA SER A 110 -0.33 -17.62 2.54
C SER A 110 1.00 -18.31 2.22
N ALA A 111 1.67 -17.89 1.14
CA ALA A 111 2.96 -18.45 0.76
C ALA A 111 4.08 -18.05 1.74
N ILE A 112 4.02 -16.88 2.35
CA ILE A 112 4.96 -16.44 3.39
C ILE A 112 4.76 -17.29 4.66
N VAL A 113 3.51 -17.46 5.09
CA VAL A 113 3.16 -18.28 6.26
C VAL A 113 3.56 -19.74 6.05
N GLU A 114 3.27 -20.32 4.89
CA GLU A 114 3.65 -21.69 4.55
C GLU A 114 5.17 -21.89 4.63
N LYS A 115 5.95 -20.92 4.16
CA LYS A 115 7.41 -21.02 4.09
C LYS A 115 8.11 -20.75 5.43
N PHE A 116 7.60 -19.84 6.24
CA PHE A 116 8.32 -19.28 7.38
C PHE A 116 7.59 -19.46 8.72
N GLY A 117 6.36 -19.97 8.69
CA GLY A 117 5.52 -20.14 9.88
C GLY A 117 4.58 -18.94 10.13
N SER A 118 3.55 -19.19 10.93
CA SER A 118 2.50 -18.20 11.25
C SER A 118 2.98 -17.07 12.15
N ASP A 119 4.07 -17.26 12.88
CA ASP A 119 4.60 -16.28 13.83
C ASP A 119 5.14 -15.01 13.15
N ILE A 120 5.31 -15.07 11.82
CA ILE A 120 5.78 -13.93 11.01
C ILE A 120 4.67 -12.93 10.77
N ILE A 121 3.44 -13.41 10.68
CA ILE A 121 2.25 -12.58 10.45
C ILE A 121 1.34 -12.79 11.66
N ASN A 122 1.22 -11.76 12.49
CA ASN A 122 0.34 -11.80 13.64
C ASN A 122 -1.13 -11.82 13.18
N SER A 123 -1.80 -12.96 13.28
CA SER A 123 -3.16 -13.20 12.81
C SER A 123 -4.24 -12.32 13.47
N SER A 124 -3.89 -11.60 14.54
CA SER A 124 -4.81 -10.71 15.27
C SER A 124 -5.06 -9.37 14.57
N PHE A 125 -4.33 -9.04 13.51
CA PHE A 125 -4.42 -7.76 12.81
C PHE A 125 -4.58 -7.95 11.30
N GLN A 126 -5.22 -6.98 10.65
CA GLN A 126 -5.17 -6.90 9.19
C GLN A 126 -3.78 -6.41 8.76
N HIS A 127 -3.12 -7.15 7.88
CA HIS A 127 -1.74 -6.86 7.44
C HIS A 127 -1.66 -6.34 6.00
N SER A 128 -2.70 -6.55 5.20
CA SER A 128 -2.76 -6.12 3.81
C SER A 128 -3.71 -4.96 3.63
N PHE A 129 -3.22 -3.90 3.01
CA PHE A 129 -3.95 -2.66 2.78
C PHE A 129 -3.90 -2.30 1.30
N VAL A 130 -5.01 -1.77 0.79
CA VAL A 130 -5.15 -1.23 -0.56
C VAL A 130 -6.05 -0.01 -0.44
N ASP A 131 -5.51 1.19 -0.45
CA ASP A 131 -6.18 2.49 -0.33
C ASP A 131 -7.17 2.62 0.86
N SER A 132 -7.24 1.61 1.72
CA SER A 132 -8.26 1.49 2.77
C SER A 132 -7.74 1.79 4.19
N ALA A 133 -6.46 2.03 4.35
CA ALA A 133 -5.84 2.31 5.63
C ALA A 133 -5.18 3.70 5.66
N PRO A 134 -5.03 4.28 6.85
CA PRO A 134 -4.26 5.51 7.00
C PRO A 134 -2.76 5.23 6.85
N LEU A 135 -2.30 5.00 5.62
CA LEU A 135 -0.90 4.80 5.25
C LEU A 135 -0.49 5.79 4.17
N LEU A 136 0.75 6.24 4.22
CA LEU A 136 1.38 7.02 3.15
C LEU A 136 2.01 6.05 2.13
N GLU A 137 1.18 5.35 1.36
CA GLU A 137 1.59 4.24 0.49
C GLU A 137 2.71 4.62 -0.49
N ARG A 138 2.62 5.79 -1.13
CA ARG A 138 3.68 6.28 -2.04
C ARG A 138 5.01 6.48 -1.30
N ARG A 139 4.96 6.96 -0.07
CA ARG A 139 6.15 7.16 0.72
C ARG A 139 6.82 5.84 1.08
N TRP A 140 6.02 4.84 1.41
CA TRP A 140 6.53 3.49 1.62
C TRP A 140 7.10 2.87 0.35
N ALA A 141 6.49 3.13 -0.82
CA ALA A 141 7.04 2.70 -2.11
C ALA A 141 8.42 3.31 -2.36
N GLN A 142 8.60 4.60 -2.10
CA GLN A 142 9.88 5.27 -2.19
C GLN A 142 10.92 4.68 -1.23
N ARG A 143 10.57 4.48 0.04
CA ARG A 143 11.46 3.87 1.04
C ARG A 143 11.84 2.43 0.71
N ALA A 144 10.95 1.70 0.06
CA ALA A 144 11.18 0.33 -0.39
C ALA A 144 12.00 0.26 -1.70
N GLY A 145 12.40 1.41 -2.27
CA GLY A 145 13.20 1.50 -3.49
C GLY A 145 12.40 1.30 -4.78
N LEU A 146 11.08 1.45 -4.75
CA LEU A 146 10.20 1.27 -5.91
C LEU A 146 9.94 2.59 -6.66
N GLY A 147 10.37 3.72 -6.10
CA GLY A 147 10.16 5.05 -6.68
C GLY A 147 8.93 5.76 -6.10
N TRP A 148 8.62 6.87 -6.74
CA TRP A 148 7.57 7.79 -6.30
C TRP A 148 6.36 7.75 -7.24
#